data_0a55754dd31bd546d61487e0da623e9b
#
_entry.id   0a55754dd31bd546d61487e0da623e9b
#
_cell.length_a   1.000
_cell.length_b   1.000
_cell.length_c   1.000
_cell.angle_alpha   90.00
_cell.angle_beta   90.00
_cell.angle_gamma   90.00
#
_symmetry.space_group_name_H-M   'P 1'
#
loop_
_entity.id
_entity.type
_entity.pdbx_description
1 polymer ?
#
loop_
_entity_poly.entity_id
_entity_poly.type
_entity_poly.pdbx_seq_one_letter_code
_entity_poly.pdbx_strand_id
1 'polypeptide(L)'
;RVEISNQDYLGQVIDYDRDKCLLQIKERNYFKVGDKVTLFTPGDEMTFTVSKIYDDSYNLVDVARHPDNIYFIEIKIAFDVCAYSMLRKEIN
;
A
#
# COMPACT_ATOMS: atom_id res chain seq x y z
N ARG A 1 19.59 -0.98 -17.25
CA ARG A 1 18.54 -0.22 -16.64
C ARG A 1 17.26 -1.03 -16.50
N VAL A 2 16.63 -0.93 -15.41
CA VAL A 2 15.42 -1.70 -15.14
C VAL A 2 14.20 -0.85 -15.50
N GLU A 3 13.33 -1.43 -16.27
CA GLU A 3 12.09 -0.80 -16.61
C GLU A 3 11.04 -1.16 -15.57
N ILE A 4 10.32 -0.16 -15.10
CA ILE A 4 9.28 -0.38 -14.10
C ILE A 4 7.99 -0.76 -14.81
N SER A 5 7.53 -1.96 -14.52
CA SER A 5 6.27 -2.44 -15.05
C SER A 5 5.11 -1.75 -14.34
N ASN A 6 4.03 -1.47 -15.06
CA ASN A 6 2.82 -0.94 -14.45
C ASN A 6 2.25 -1.90 -13.41
N GLN A 7 2.55 -3.18 -13.51
CA GLN A 7 2.06 -4.18 -12.57
C GLN A 7 2.74 -4.07 -11.20
N ASP A 8 3.88 -3.39 -11.14
CA ASP A 8 4.59 -3.21 -9.87
C ASP A 8 3.97 -2.09 -9.03
N TYR A 9 3.28 -1.17 -9.66
CA TYR A 9 2.67 -0.04 -8.98
C TYR A 9 1.32 -0.46 -8.43
N LEU A 10 1.23 -0.58 -7.11
CA LEU A 10 0.03 -1.10 -6.47
C LEU A 10 -0.98 -0.02 -6.17
N GLY A 11 -0.53 1.17 -5.84
CA GLY A 11 -1.47 2.22 -5.53
C GLY A 11 -0.82 3.48 -5.02
N GLN A 12 -1.63 4.52 -4.95
CA GLN A 12 -1.21 5.82 -4.43
C GLN A 12 -1.67 5.94 -2.99
N VAL A 13 -0.77 6.42 -2.13
CA VAL A 13 -1.11 6.64 -0.73
C VAL A 13 -1.94 7.92 -0.63
N ILE A 14 -3.06 7.82 0.09
CA ILE A 14 -3.93 8.97 0.33
C ILE A 14 -3.64 9.55 1.71
N ASP A 15 -3.52 8.70 2.73
CA ASP A 15 -3.34 9.15 4.10
C ASP A 15 -2.84 7.99 4.94
N TYR A 16 -2.39 8.31 6.15
CA TYR A 16 -1.99 7.29 7.11
C TYR A 16 -2.54 7.69 8.48
N ASP A 17 -3.36 6.81 9.04
CA ASP A 17 -3.95 7.01 10.37
C ASP A 17 -3.02 6.37 11.40
N ARG A 18 -2.30 7.21 12.14
CA ARG A 18 -1.33 6.73 13.13
C ARG A 18 -2.00 6.08 14.33
N ASP A 19 -3.21 6.50 14.66
CA ASP A 19 -3.92 5.94 15.81
C ASP A 19 -4.36 4.52 15.53
N LYS A 20 -4.79 4.25 14.31
CA LYS A 20 -5.26 2.92 13.91
C LYS A 20 -4.20 2.12 13.17
N CYS A 21 -3.08 2.75 12.82
CA CYS A 21 -2.02 2.14 12.02
C CYS A 21 -2.55 1.64 10.68
N LEU A 22 -3.40 2.45 10.04
CA LEU A 22 -4.00 2.09 8.77
C LEU A 22 -3.52 3.02 7.67
N LEU A 23 -2.88 2.44 6.66
CA LEU A 23 -2.41 3.17 5.50
C LEU A 23 -3.51 3.15 4.46
N GLN A 24 -4.05 4.31 4.13
CA GLN A 24 -5.13 4.44 3.16
C GLN A 24 -4.54 4.61 1.77
N ILE A 25 -4.93 3.73 0.87
CA ILE A 25 -4.42 3.77 -0.49
C ILE A 25 -5.57 3.68 -1.48
N LYS A 26 -5.33 4.20 -2.68
CA LYS A 26 -6.20 3.99 -3.82
C LYS A 26 -5.57 2.93 -4.69
N GLU A 27 -6.20 1.78 -4.79
CA GLU A 27 -5.61 0.64 -5.50
C GLU A 27 -5.55 0.89 -6.99
N ARG A 28 -4.42 0.51 -7.60
CA ARG A 28 -4.25 0.57 -9.05
C ARG A 28 -4.04 -0.82 -9.63
N ASN A 29 -3.42 -1.70 -8.87
CA ASN A 29 -3.19 -3.07 -9.29
C ASN A 29 -3.44 -4.02 -8.14
N TYR A 30 -3.77 -5.24 -8.47
CA TYR A 30 -4.09 -6.30 -7.54
C TYR A 30 -2.93 -6.58 -6.57
N PHE A 31 -3.26 -6.77 -5.30
CA PHE A 31 -2.32 -7.27 -4.31
C PHE A 31 -3.10 -8.01 -3.21
N LYS A 32 -2.38 -8.80 -2.42
CA LYS A 32 -3.03 -9.65 -1.42
C LYS A 32 -2.18 -9.73 -0.16
N VAL A 33 -2.78 -10.27 0.89
CA VAL A 33 -2.06 -10.57 2.13
C VAL A 33 -0.93 -11.54 1.83
N GLY A 34 0.24 -11.25 2.37
CA GLY A 34 1.44 -12.03 2.14
C GLY A 34 2.36 -11.46 1.07
N ASP A 35 1.89 -10.50 0.28
CA ASP A 35 2.73 -9.86 -0.71
C ASP A 35 3.72 -8.94 -0.01
N LYS A 36 4.94 -8.93 -0.54
CA LYS A 36 5.97 -8.02 -0.07
C LYS A 36 5.92 -6.75 -0.90
N VAL A 37 5.79 -5.62 -0.24
CA VAL A 37 5.60 -4.34 -0.92
C VAL A 37 6.55 -3.30 -0.35
N THR A 38 6.81 -2.26 -1.14
CA THR A 38 7.64 -1.16 -0.71
C THR A 38 6.84 0.12 -0.77
N LEU A 39 6.85 0.86 0.34
CA LEU A 39 6.25 2.17 0.44
C LEU A 39 7.33 3.20 0.16
N PHE A 40 7.09 4.04 -0.85
CA PHE A 40 8.02 5.12 -1.20
C PHE A 40 7.40 6.45 -0.82
N THR A 41 8.14 7.25 -0.08
CA THR A 41 7.79 8.64 0.19
C THR A 41 8.96 9.50 -0.23
N PRO A 42 8.76 10.80 -0.45
CA PRO A 42 9.90 11.68 -0.71
C PRO A 42 10.88 11.63 0.47
N GLY A 43 12.06 11.07 0.22
CA GLY A 43 13.10 10.98 1.22
C GLY A 43 13.15 9.70 2.04
N ASP A 44 12.14 8.85 1.96
CA ASP A 44 12.11 7.62 2.74
C ASP A 44 11.51 6.47 1.95
N GLU A 45 11.86 5.26 2.34
CA GLU A 45 11.21 4.09 1.80
C GLU A 45 11.17 3.00 2.87
N MET A 46 10.19 2.10 2.76
CA MET A 46 10.01 1.03 3.72
C MET A 46 9.43 -0.18 3.01
N THR A 47 10.06 -1.34 3.20
CA THR A 47 9.58 -2.59 2.63
C THR A 47 8.94 -3.40 3.75
N PHE A 48 7.75 -3.94 3.48
CA PHE A 48 7.03 -4.74 4.47
C PHE A 48 6.16 -5.78 3.78
N THR A 49 5.70 -6.75 4.57
CA THR A 49 4.78 -7.76 4.08
C THR A 49 3.36 -7.36 4.50
N VAL A 50 2.43 -7.40 3.55
CA VAL A 50 1.04 -7.06 3.83
C VAL A 50 0.47 -8.12 4.76
N SER A 51 -0.01 -7.69 5.93
CA SER A 51 -0.57 -8.61 6.92
C SER A 51 -2.08 -8.56 6.98
N LYS A 52 -2.66 -7.38 6.87
CA LYS A 52 -4.12 -7.20 6.90
C LYS A 52 -4.53 -6.13 5.93
N ILE A 53 -5.62 -6.37 5.22
CA ILE A 53 -6.19 -5.43 4.27
C ILE A 53 -7.64 -5.22 4.65
N TYR A 54 -8.08 -3.97 4.65
CA TYR A 54 -9.48 -3.62 4.88
C TYR A 54 -10.01 -2.88 3.66
N ASP A 55 -11.26 -3.13 3.31
CA ASP A 55 -11.89 -2.39 2.21
C ASP A 55 -12.38 -1.02 2.69
N ASP A 56 -13.05 -0.27 1.82
CA ASP A 56 -13.49 1.08 2.16
C ASP A 56 -14.57 1.12 3.23
N SER A 57 -15.16 -0.04 3.55
CA SER A 57 -16.11 -0.17 4.65
C SER A 57 -15.47 -0.75 5.90
N TYR A 58 -14.16 -0.87 5.92
CA TYR A 58 -13.37 -1.42 7.04
C TYR A 58 -13.63 -2.91 7.27
N ASN A 59 -14.05 -3.61 6.24
CA ASN A 59 -14.18 -5.07 6.31
C ASN A 59 -12.83 -5.71 6.01
N LEU A 60 -12.47 -6.70 6.80
CA LEU A 60 -11.22 -7.43 6.59
C LEU A 60 -11.32 -8.27 5.33
N VAL A 61 -10.38 -8.10 4.43
CA VAL A 61 -10.33 -8.87 3.18
C VAL A 61 -8.93 -9.44 3.00
N ASP A 62 -8.83 -10.49 2.21
CA ASP A 62 -7.55 -11.13 1.94
C ASP A 62 -6.84 -10.52 0.74
N VAL A 63 -7.58 -9.85 -0.10
CA VAL A 63 -7.06 -9.39 -1.38
C VAL A 63 -7.73 -8.08 -1.77
N ALA A 64 -6.95 -7.18 -2.36
CA ALA A 64 -7.44 -5.94 -2.94
C ALA A 64 -7.54 -6.16 -4.45
N ARG A 65 -8.75 -6.36 -4.94
CA ARG A 65 -8.95 -6.76 -6.34
C ARG A 65 -9.82 -5.81 -7.15
N HIS A 66 -10.20 -4.67 -6.58
CA HIS A 66 -11.05 -3.70 -7.29
C HIS A 66 -10.25 -2.43 -7.54
N PRO A 67 -9.68 -2.24 -8.73
CA PRO A 67 -8.91 -1.04 -9.04
C PRO A 67 -9.71 0.23 -8.80
N ASP A 68 -9.01 1.27 -8.38
CA ASP A 68 -9.56 2.60 -8.07
C ASP A 68 -10.42 2.64 -6.81
N ASN A 69 -10.58 1.52 -6.11
CA ASN A 69 -11.23 1.53 -4.80
C ASN A 69 -10.23 1.85 -3.72
N ILE A 70 -10.75 2.29 -2.58
CA ILE A 70 -9.93 2.62 -1.42
C ILE A 70 -9.75 1.37 -0.58
N TYR A 71 -8.52 1.12 -0.17
CA TYR A 71 -8.18 0.03 0.75
C TYR A 71 -7.30 0.55 1.85
N PHE A 72 -7.34 -0.13 2.99
CA PHE A 72 -6.49 0.21 4.13
C PHE A 72 -5.58 -0.98 4.42
N ILE A 73 -4.31 -0.70 4.65
CA ILE A 73 -3.34 -1.74 5.02
C ILE A 73 -2.89 -1.45 6.45
N GLU A 74 -2.99 -2.45 7.31
CA GLU A 74 -2.54 -2.31 8.69
C GLU A 74 -1.03 -2.43 8.72
N ILE A 75 -0.35 -1.34 9.08
CA ILE A 75 1.10 -1.29 9.16
C ILE A 75 1.52 -0.13 10.06
N LYS A 76 2.51 -0.37 10.90
CA LYS A 76 3.06 0.68 11.74
C LYS A 76 4.21 1.35 11.00
N ILE A 77 4.10 2.65 10.77
CA ILE A 77 5.07 3.42 10.02
C ILE A 77 5.66 4.49 10.93
N ALA A 78 7.00 4.53 10.99
CA ALA A 78 7.71 5.41 11.91
C ALA A 78 7.94 6.81 11.36
N PHE A 79 7.94 6.97 10.04
CA PHE A 79 8.20 8.27 9.43
C PHE A 79 6.89 8.88 8.92
N ASP A 80 6.95 10.15 8.54
CA ASP A 80 5.77 10.85 8.03
C ASP A 80 5.45 10.36 6.62
N VAL A 81 4.18 10.07 6.40
CA VAL A 81 3.68 9.65 5.10
C VAL A 81 2.91 10.82 4.49
N CYS A 82 3.26 11.17 3.29
CA CYS A 82 2.60 12.30 2.63
C CYS A 82 1.78 11.83 1.43
N ALA A 83 1.00 12.75 0.88
CA ALA A 83 0.04 12.44 -0.18
C ALA A 83 0.70 12.02 -1.50
N TYR A 84 2.01 12.23 -1.63
CA TYR A 84 2.71 11.83 -2.85
C TYR A 84 3.41 10.49 -2.71
N SER A 85 3.16 9.80 -1.62
CA SER A 85 3.73 8.47 -1.41
C SER A 85 3.05 7.46 -2.32
N MET A 86 3.77 6.39 -2.65
CA MET A 86 3.22 5.35 -3.50
C MET A 86 3.65 3.99 -2.99
N LEU A 87 2.87 2.98 -3.36
CA LEU A 87 3.11 1.61 -2.94
C LEU A 87 3.43 0.78 -4.18
N ARG A 88 4.50 0.01 -4.11
CA ARG A 88 4.93 -0.85 -5.21
C ARG A 88 5.12 -2.27 -4.71
N LYS A 89 4.87 -3.23 -5.59
CA LYS A 89 5.13 -4.63 -5.27
C LYS A 89 6.62 -4.91 -5.40
N GLU A 90 7.17 -5.59 -4.39
CA GLU A 90 8.58 -5.99 -4.44
C GLU A 90 8.74 -7.17 -5.37
N ILE A 91 9.71 -7.08 -6.29
CA ILE A 91 10.00 -8.14 -7.24
C ILE A 91 11.39 -8.67 -6.95
N ASN A 92 11.50 -9.97 -6.82
CA ASN A 92 12.78 -10.63 -6.62
C ASN A 92 13.36 -11.09 -7.93
#